data_b9b4436225e00166bf47b80f9207f10c
#
_entry.id   b9b4436225e00166bf47b80f9207f10c
#
_cell.length_a   1.000
_cell.length_b   1.000
_cell.length_c   1.000
_cell.angle_alpha   90.00
_cell.angle_beta   90.00
_cell.angle_gamma   90.00
#
_symmetry.space_group_name_H-M   'P 1'
#
loop_
_entity.id
_entity.type
_entity.pdbx_description
1 polymer ?
#
loop_
_entity_poly.entity_id
_entity_poly.type
_entity_poly.pdbx_seq_one_letter_code
_entity_poly.pdbx_strand_id
1 'polypeptide(L)'
;MTTKRGVFLLAVLVLFIGCLLFVNGQLPRSRSVEAAAQRASSLGVFDVRAFGAKGDGKALDSPAVNKAIDAASAAGGGTVRFVAGTYRCFSIRLKSNVALYLDQGSTILAADPKDGDGKYDDPEPNQWDQYQDFGHSHWHNSLIWGENLENISILGPGRIWGKGLVRSGNQSRTREQNDALGNTPSDPRAGPFGYPNKRDAVEKGWGNKSISLRLCRNVIIRDISILHGGHFAILATGVDNLTIDNLKIDTNRDGIDVDACKNVRISNCTVNSPFDDGICPKSSFALGYARVTENVTITNCQVSGYDEGTLLDGTYKREFRNANGTFSPTGRIKFGTESNGGFKNITVSNCVFDYCRGLALEAVDGALLEDVTISNITMRDISNSPIFVRLGFRGRGPKETTTVGAIRRVNLSDIVVYNADPKYSSIISGIPGHSIEDLRLNNIRVYSKGGGTKEQAALDPPEKEDTYPEPTMFGELPAYGFFVRHVKRLQLRDVEVSYIKDDFRPAFWMNDVVGVDLLHVKAQHAVDVPTFDLRNVSDLSTYQCWPLPDMRLDRVEAKKF
;
A
#
# COMPACT_ATOMS: atom_id res chain seq x y z
N MET A 1 -52.48 55.75 -54.97
CA MET A 1 -51.90 55.99 -53.64
C MET A 1 -52.37 54.91 -52.65
N THR A 2 -52.28 53.65 -52.98
CA THR A 2 -52.79 52.57 -52.09
C THR A 2 -51.97 51.28 -52.09
N THR A 3 -50.68 51.35 -52.47
CA THR A 3 -49.82 50.13 -52.54
C THR A 3 -48.54 50.19 -51.68
N LYS A 4 -48.27 51.27 -50.96
CA LYS A 4 -47.08 51.35 -50.09
C LYS A 4 -47.34 51.11 -48.58
N ARG A 5 -48.58 51.06 -48.11
CA ARG A 5 -48.91 50.82 -46.69
C ARG A 5 -49.05 49.32 -46.32
N GLY A 6 -49.36 48.47 -47.33
CA GLY A 6 -49.51 47.01 -47.07
C GLY A 6 -48.19 46.27 -46.93
N VAL A 7 -47.13 46.71 -47.59
CA VAL A 7 -45.82 46.05 -47.53
C VAL A 7 -45.07 46.35 -46.25
N PHE A 8 -45.31 47.49 -45.62
CA PHE A 8 -44.67 47.87 -44.34
C PHE A 8 -45.26 47.10 -43.12
N LEU A 9 -46.56 46.81 -43.14
CA LEU A 9 -47.18 46.01 -42.08
C LEU A 9 -46.80 44.53 -42.17
N LEU A 10 -46.58 43.98 -43.36
CA LEU A 10 -46.17 42.58 -43.51
C LEU A 10 -44.70 42.37 -43.10
N ALA A 11 -43.81 43.35 -43.37
CA ALA A 11 -42.39 43.28 -42.96
C ALA A 11 -42.21 43.39 -41.43
N VAL A 12 -43.04 44.19 -40.74
CA VAL A 12 -43.00 44.33 -39.28
C VAL A 12 -43.58 43.08 -38.61
N LEU A 13 -44.60 42.44 -39.21
CA LEU A 13 -45.19 41.22 -38.68
C LEU A 13 -44.26 40.01 -38.81
N VAL A 14 -43.49 39.91 -39.91
CA VAL A 14 -42.49 38.82 -40.11
C VAL A 14 -41.27 39.01 -39.18
N LEU A 15 -40.86 40.24 -38.90
CA LEU A 15 -39.81 40.51 -37.92
C LEU A 15 -40.24 40.23 -36.47
N PHE A 16 -41.49 40.49 -36.11
CA PHE A 16 -42.03 40.17 -34.79
C PHE A 16 -42.22 38.64 -34.60
N ILE A 17 -42.66 37.92 -35.61
CA ILE A 17 -42.80 36.44 -35.56
C ILE A 17 -41.40 35.78 -35.57
N GLY A 18 -40.42 36.31 -36.31
CA GLY A 18 -39.04 35.86 -36.27
C GLY A 18 -38.34 36.08 -34.92
N CYS A 19 -38.54 37.22 -34.25
CA CYS A 19 -38.06 37.46 -32.91
C CYS A 19 -38.77 36.63 -31.84
N LEU A 20 -40.04 36.36 -31.97
CA LEU A 20 -40.78 35.49 -31.03
C LEU A 20 -40.38 34.00 -31.18
N LEU A 21 -40.01 33.54 -32.39
CA LEU A 21 -39.49 32.19 -32.59
C LEU A 21 -38.02 32.02 -32.15
N PHE A 22 -37.20 33.08 -32.20
CA PHE A 22 -35.83 33.04 -31.67
C PHE A 22 -35.75 33.12 -30.14
N VAL A 23 -36.70 33.79 -29.49
CA VAL A 23 -36.77 33.86 -28.01
C VAL A 23 -37.33 32.56 -27.43
N ASN A 24 -38.18 31.81 -28.14
CA ASN A 24 -38.72 30.53 -27.66
C ASN A 24 -37.81 29.32 -27.99
N GLY A 25 -36.78 29.47 -28.82
CA GLY A 25 -35.87 28.36 -29.20
C GLY A 25 -34.72 28.10 -28.23
N GLN A 26 -34.51 28.95 -27.21
CA GLN A 26 -33.43 28.77 -26.22
C GLN A 26 -33.91 28.37 -24.83
N LEU A 27 -35.21 28.20 -24.59
CA LEU A 27 -35.76 27.94 -23.25
C LEU A 27 -36.09 26.46 -22.91
N PRO A 28 -36.09 25.44 -23.81
CA PRO A 28 -36.40 24.09 -23.35
C PRO A 28 -35.22 23.32 -22.75
N ARG A 29 -33.98 23.66 -23.09
CA ARG A 29 -32.82 22.86 -22.63
C ARG A 29 -32.42 23.11 -21.17
N SER A 30 -32.53 24.32 -20.65
CA SER A 30 -32.20 24.62 -19.26
C SER A 30 -33.26 24.06 -18.30
N ARG A 31 -34.54 24.20 -18.61
CA ARG A 31 -35.63 23.66 -17.80
C ARG A 31 -35.71 22.14 -17.74
N SER A 32 -35.31 21.43 -18.79
CA SER A 32 -35.25 19.97 -18.79
C SER A 32 -34.08 19.44 -17.95
N VAL A 33 -32.94 20.13 -17.94
CA VAL A 33 -31.78 19.78 -17.13
C VAL A 33 -32.04 20.09 -15.65
N GLU A 34 -32.62 21.24 -15.32
CA GLU A 34 -33.04 21.58 -13.95
C GLU A 34 -34.12 20.65 -13.41
N ALA A 35 -35.11 20.29 -14.23
CA ALA A 35 -36.16 19.34 -13.85
C ALA A 35 -35.63 17.91 -13.67
N ALA A 36 -34.64 17.50 -14.48
CA ALA A 36 -33.96 16.21 -14.32
C ALA A 36 -33.08 16.18 -13.07
N ALA A 37 -32.34 17.25 -12.80
CA ALA A 37 -31.55 17.41 -11.58
C ALA A 37 -32.45 17.43 -10.33
N GLN A 38 -33.59 18.08 -10.40
CA GLN A 38 -34.57 18.17 -9.29
C GLN A 38 -35.31 16.84 -9.05
N ARG A 39 -35.61 16.06 -10.09
CA ARG A 39 -36.10 14.67 -9.97
C ARG A 39 -35.03 13.72 -9.42
N ALA A 40 -33.79 13.85 -9.83
CA ALA A 40 -32.69 13.05 -9.32
C ALA A 40 -32.44 13.33 -7.83
N SER A 41 -32.51 14.60 -7.39
CA SER A 41 -32.38 14.98 -5.98
C SER A 41 -33.49 14.41 -5.10
N SER A 42 -34.71 14.26 -5.61
CA SER A 42 -35.82 13.65 -4.86
C SER A 42 -35.66 12.15 -4.61
N LEU A 43 -34.78 11.48 -5.36
CA LEU A 43 -34.43 10.05 -5.23
C LEU A 43 -33.10 9.82 -4.51
N GLY A 44 -32.40 10.87 -4.07
CA GLY A 44 -31.08 10.78 -3.43
C GLY A 44 -29.94 10.36 -4.38
N VAL A 45 -30.16 10.42 -5.72
CA VAL A 45 -29.17 10.07 -6.75
C VAL A 45 -28.84 11.28 -7.61
N PHE A 46 -27.54 11.62 -7.70
CA PHE A 46 -27.01 12.79 -8.39
C PHE A 46 -26.09 12.32 -9.52
N ASP A 47 -26.65 12.18 -10.75
CA ASP A 47 -25.88 11.79 -11.93
C ASP A 47 -24.96 12.96 -12.35
N VAL A 48 -23.65 12.73 -12.41
CA VAL A 48 -22.65 13.77 -12.74
C VAL A 48 -22.92 14.42 -14.10
N ARG A 49 -23.52 13.70 -15.05
CA ARG A 49 -23.90 14.24 -16.37
C ARG A 49 -25.01 15.30 -16.28
N ALA A 50 -25.92 15.17 -15.32
CA ALA A 50 -26.94 16.18 -15.05
C ALA A 50 -26.33 17.51 -14.54
N PHE A 51 -25.11 17.47 -14.01
CA PHE A 51 -24.36 18.64 -13.57
C PHE A 51 -23.34 19.15 -14.61
N GLY A 52 -23.30 18.54 -15.80
CA GLY A 52 -22.52 19.01 -16.93
C GLY A 52 -21.30 18.15 -17.29
N ALA A 53 -21.04 17.07 -16.58
CA ALA A 53 -19.95 16.15 -16.93
C ALA A 53 -20.19 15.51 -18.30
N LYS A 54 -19.14 15.40 -19.11
CA LYS A 54 -19.20 14.83 -20.47
C LYS A 54 -18.93 13.33 -20.45
N GLY A 55 -17.97 12.88 -19.67
CA GLY A 55 -17.55 11.49 -19.63
C GLY A 55 -16.95 10.99 -20.95
N ASP A 56 -16.31 11.88 -21.72
CA ASP A 56 -15.72 11.60 -23.05
C ASP A 56 -14.20 11.40 -23.02
N GLY A 57 -13.60 11.48 -21.83
CA GLY A 57 -12.16 11.35 -21.60
C GLY A 57 -11.33 12.55 -22.05
N LYS A 58 -11.95 13.62 -22.54
CA LYS A 58 -11.30 14.82 -23.08
C LYS A 58 -11.64 16.06 -22.26
N ALA A 59 -12.93 16.32 -22.08
CA ALA A 59 -13.41 17.45 -21.30
C ALA A 59 -12.98 17.31 -19.82
N LEU A 60 -12.71 18.45 -19.16
CA LEU A 60 -12.47 18.49 -17.74
C LEU A 60 -13.80 18.39 -16.99
N ASP A 61 -14.02 17.27 -16.29
CA ASP A 61 -15.27 16.95 -15.61
C ASP A 61 -15.26 17.26 -14.11
N SER A 62 -14.09 17.56 -13.50
CA SER A 62 -13.99 17.83 -12.05
C SER A 62 -14.97 18.92 -11.57
N PRO A 63 -15.20 20.04 -12.28
CA PRO A 63 -16.14 21.05 -11.81
C PRO A 63 -17.58 20.51 -11.72
N ALA A 64 -18.00 19.72 -12.71
CA ALA A 64 -19.34 19.11 -12.72
C ALA A 64 -19.50 18.04 -11.64
N VAL A 65 -18.46 17.21 -11.43
CA VAL A 65 -18.42 16.18 -10.38
C VAL A 65 -18.50 16.83 -8.99
N ASN A 66 -17.67 17.84 -8.71
CA ASN A 66 -17.70 18.54 -7.42
C ASN A 66 -19.06 19.24 -7.19
N LYS A 67 -19.66 19.83 -8.24
CA LYS A 67 -21.01 20.40 -8.16
C LYS A 67 -22.07 19.36 -7.81
N ALA A 68 -21.98 18.13 -8.34
CA ALA A 68 -22.89 17.04 -7.98
C ALA A 68 -22.72 16.62 -6.50
N ILE A 69 -21.46 16.56 -6.02
CA ILE A 69 -21.13 16.26 -4.61
C ILE A 69 -21.67 17.36 -3.70
N ASP A 70 -21.50 18.64 -4.06
CA ASP A 70 -22.03 19.77 -3.28
C ASP A 70 -23.58 19.72 -3.21
N ALA A 71 -24.25 19.40 -4.32
CA ALA A 71 -25.70 19.25 -4.36
C ALA A 71 -26.19 18.08 -3.48
N ALA A 72 -25.51 16.92 -3.53
CA ALA A 72 -25.83 15.78 -2.67
C ALA A 72 -25.65 16.13 -1.19
N SER A 73 -24.54 16.79 -0.84
CA SER A 73 -24.29 17.25 0.54
C SER A 73 -25.33 18.26 1.02
N ALA A 74 -25.70 19.23 0.19
CA ALA A 74 -26.73 20.22 0.50
C ALA A 74 -28.14 19.61 0.70
N ALA A 75 -28.39 18.46 0.06
CA ALA A 75 -29.61 17.68 0.25
C ALA A 75 -29.61 16.80 1.52
N GLY A 76 -28.56 16.87 2.33
CA GLY A 76 -28.39 16.05 3.53
C GLY A 76 -27.65 14.72 3.29
N GLY A 77 -27.22 14.44 2.06
CA GLY A 77 -26.53 13.22 1.64
C GLY A 77 -27.09 12.63 0.36
N GLY A 78 -26.46 11.56 -0.14
CA GLY A 78 -26.94 10.85 -1.32
C GLY A 78 -25.82 10.21 -2.12
N THR A 79 -26.20 9.65 -3.29
CA THR A 79 -25.28 8.96 -4.18
C THR A 79 -24.97 9.81 -5.40
N VAL A 80 -23.71 10.16 -5.60
CA VAL A 80 -23.18 10.77 -6.82
C VAL A 80 -22.79 9.66 -7.78
N ARG A 81 -23.51 9.54 -8.89
CA ARG A 81 -23.41 8.42 -9.82
C ARG A 81 -22.62 8.78 -11.07
N PHE A 82 -21.69 7.91 -11.43
CA PHE A 82 -20.92 7.95 -12.66
C PHE A 82 -21.41 6.84 -13.58
N VAL A 83 -22.23 7.17 -14.58
CA VAL A 83 -22.65 6.20 -15.59
C VAL A 83 -21.48 5.88 -16.55
N ALA A 84 -21.61 4.84 -17.40
CA ALA A 84 -20.55 4.44 -18.34
C ALA A 84 -19.96 5.63 -19.10
N GLY A 85 -18.63 5.80 -19.09
CA GLY A 85 -17.88 6.91 -19.69
C GLY A 85 -16.55 7.14 -19.00
N THR A 86 -15.71 8.01 -19.57
CA THR A 86 -14.41 8.38 -18.99
C THR A 86 -14.42 9.83 -18.54
N TYR A 87 -14.40 10.05 -17.23
CA TYR A 87 -14.49 11.36 -16.58
C TYR A 87 -13.09 11.84 -16.23
N ARG A 88 -12.55 12.76 -17.00
CA ARG A 88 -11.22 13.34 -16.79
C ARG A 88 -11.29 14.40 -15.69
N CYS A 89 -10.59 14.15 -14.57
CA CYS A 89 -10.70 14.96 -13.36
C CYS A 89 -9.33 15.31 -12.76
N PHE A 90 -9.24 16.52 -12.23
CA PHE A 90 -8.34 16.89 -11.15
C PHE A 90 -9.02 16.56 -9.80
N SER A 91 -8.71 17.29 -8.73
CA SER A 91 -9.21 16.96 -7.38
C SER A 91 -10.74 16.92 -7.27
N ILE A 92 -11.24 15.78 -6.84
CA ILE A 92 -12.61 15.52 -6.42
C ILE A 92 -12.64 15.58 -4.89
N ARG A 93 -13.46 16.50 -4.35
CA ARG A 93 -13.53 16.80 -2.91
C ARG A 93 -14.75 16.13 -2.31
N LEU A 94 -14.52 15.13 -1.46
CA LEU A 94 -15.59 14.39 -0.79
C LEU A 94 -16.31 15.27 0.25
N LYS A 95 -17.53 14.88 0.59
CA LYS A 95 -18.37 15.48 1.65
C LYS A 95 -18.99 14.39 2.51
N SER A 96 -19.30 14.72 3.76
CA SER A 96 -20.00 13.80 4.68
C SER A 96 -21.36 13.38 4.12
N ASN A 97 -21.75 12.13 4.40
CA ASN A 97 -23.00 11.51 3.97
C ASN A 97 -23.16 11.36 2.44
N VAL A 98 -22.05 11.40 1.67
CA VAL A 98 -22.07 11.26 0.22
C VAL A 98 -21.34 9.98 -0.20
N ALA A 99 -21.98 9.20 -1.08
CA ALA A 99 -21.38 8.07 -1.75
C ALA A 99 -21.05 8.43 -3.20
N LEU A 100 -19.83 8.08 -3.68
CA LEU A 100 -19.53 8.01 -5.10
C LEU A 100 -19.85 6.59 -5.59
N TYR A 101 -20.64 6.45 -6.65
CA TYR A 101 -20.96 5.17 -7.24
C TYR A 101 -20.52 5.13 -8.71
N LEU A 102 -19.59 4.24 -9.02
CA LEU A 102 -19.02 4.06 -10.34
C LEU A 102 -19.69 2.87 -11.01
N ASP A 103 -20.56 3.13 -11.99
CA ASP A 103 -21.23 2.07 -12.77
C ASP A 103 -20.21 1.24 -13.57
N GLN A 104 -20.63 0.07 -14.03
CA GLN A 104 -19.86 -0.72 -14.99
C GLN A 104 -19.53 0.12 -16.23
N GLY A 105 -18.25 0.12 -16.66
CA GLY A 105 -17.78 0.91 -17.79
C GLY A 105 -17.52 2.39 -17.49
N SER A 106 -17.71 2.85 -16.27
CA SER A 106 -17.26 4.19 -15.86
C SER A 106 -15.79 4.19 -15.47
N THR A 107 -15.10 5.27 -15.82
CA THR A 107 -13.70 5.49 -15.42
C THR A 107 -13.53 6.94 -14.94
N ILE A 108 -13.04 7.13 -13.72
CA ILE A 108 -12.48 8.41 -13.29
C ILE A 108 -11.01 8.43 -13.72
N LEU A 109 -10.67 9.31 -14.67
CA LEU A 109 -9.33 9.47 -15.23
C LEU A 109 -8.64 10.67 -14.59
N ALA A 110 -7.53 10.44 -13.93
CA ALA A 110 -6.67 11.51 -13.42
C ALA A 110 -6.13 12.37 -14.57
N ALA A 111 -6.42 13.66 -14.54
CA ALA A 111 -5.94 14.63 -15.52
C ALA A 111 -4.44 14.91 -15.32
N ASP A 112 -3.71 15.17 -16.40
CA ASP A 112 -2.30 15.59 -16.33
C ASP A 112 -2.22 17.12 -16.30
N PRO A 113 -1.61 17.75 -15.28
CA PRO A 113 -1.43 19.19 -15.23
C PRO A 113 -0.66 19.79 -16.43
N LYS A 114 0.08 18.97 -17.16
CA LYS A 114 0.79 19.39 -18.39
C LYS A 114 -0.15 19.74 -19.53
N ASP A 115 -1.39 19.26 -19.51
CA ASP A 115 -2.40 19.62 -20.51
C ASP A 115 -2.80 21.11 -20.41
N GLY A 116 -2.47 21.79 -19.28
CA GLY A 116 -2.58 23.25 -19.11
C GLY A 116 -4.01 23.75 -18.85
N ASP A 117 -4.99 22.87 -18.67
CA ASP A 117 -6.41 23.20 -18.48
C ASP A 117 -6.89 23.10 -17.02
N GLY A 118 -5.96 22.87 -16.06
CA GLY A 118 -6.25 22.81 -14.64
C GLY A 118 -5.10 22.29 -13.79
N LYS A 119 -5.37 22.08 -12.51
CA LYS A 119 -4.41 21.56 -11.55
C LYS A 119 -5.10 20.82 -10.40
N TYR A 120 -4.37 20.00 -9.68
CA TYR A 120 -4.80 19.44 -8.40
C TYR A 120 -4.80 20.50 -7.31
N ASP A 121 -5.53 20.23 -6.23
CA ASP A 121 -5.44 21.03 -5.03
C ASP A 121 -4.01 21.00 -4.50
N ASP A 122 -3.57 22.13 -3.95
CA ASP A 122 -2.23 22.23 -3.40
C ASP A 122 -2.13 21.36 -2.12
N PRO A 123 -0.97 20.74 -1.85
CA PRO A 123 -0.75 20.06 -0.58
C PRO A 123 -0.87 21.05 0.57
N GLU A 124 -1.56 20.66 1.61
CA GLU A 124 -1.69 21.45 2.83
C GLU A 124 -0.35 21.49 3.60
N PRO A 125 -0.01 22.58 4.28
CA PRO A 125 1.19 22.63 5.12
C PRO A 125 1.12 21.62 6.26
N ASN A 126 2.21 20.87 6.48
CA ASN A 126 2.35 19.99 7.62
C ASN A 126 3.73 20.18 8.27
N GLN A 127 3.76 20.67 9.51
CA GLN A 127 5.01 20.91 10.24
C GLN A 127 5.75 19.63 10.65
N TRP A 128 5.13 18.45 10.46
CA TRP A 128 5.66 17.14 10.84
C TRP A 128 6.28 16.37 9.69
N ASP A 129 6.39 16.96 8.49
CA ASP A 129 6.93 16.34 7.27
C ASP A 129 8.29 15.68 7.47
N GLN A 130 9.13 16.26 8.32
CA GLN A 130 10.47 15.74 8.61
C GLN A 130 10.49 14.34 9.20
N TYR A 131 9.36 13.85 9.74
CA TYR A 131 9.25 12.52 10.37
C TYR A 131 8.68 11.46 9.44
N GLN A 132 8.21 11.85 8.25
CA GLN A 132 7.58 10.95 7.30
C GLN A 132 8.41 10.80 6.03
N ASP A 133 8.21 9.71 5.32
CA ASP A 133 8.53 9.64 3.91
C ASP A 133 7.46 10.40 3.12
N PHE A 134 7.84 10.89 1.95
CA PHE A 134 7.00 11.87 1.25
C PHE A 134 5.62 11.38 0.92
N GLY A 135 4.73 12.34 0.88
CA GLY A 135 3.35 12.14 0.51
C GLY A 135 2.50 11.57 1.64
N HIS A 136 3.09 11.03 2.72
CA HIS A 136 2.34 10.51 3.86
C HIS A 136 1.67 11.58 4.72
N SER A 137 2.12 12.82 4.63
CA SER A 137 1.64 13.94 5.45
C SER A 137 0.89 15.02 4.67
N HIS A 138 0.48 14.71 3.45
CA HIS A 138 -0.33 15.59 2.60
C HIS A 138 -1.46 14.80 1.95
N TRP A 139 -2.67 15.32 1.97
CA TRP A 139 -3.87 14.60 1.52
C TRP A 139 -4.62 15.30 0.39
N HIS A 140 -4.61 16.64 0.34
CA HIS A 140 -5.39 17.41 -0.64
C HIS A 140 -4.88 17.27 -2.08
N ASN A 141 -3.58 17.09 -2.27
CA ASN A 141 -2.96 16.91 -3.58
C ASN A 141 -3.22 15.51 -4.16
N SER A 142 -4.48 15.16 -4.29
CA SER A 142 -4.96 13.84 -4.69
C SER A 142 -6.10 13.92 -5.69
N LEU A 143 -6.35 12.84 -6.42
CA LEU A 143 -7.48 12.75 -7.35
C LEU A 143 -8.82 12.77 -6.60
N ILE A 144 -8.93 11.98 -5.53
CA ILE A 144 -10.11 11.96 -4.67
C ILE A 144 -9.62 12.14 -3.23
N TRP A 145 -10.14 13.16 -2.53
CA TRP A 145 -9.73 13.35 -1.15
C TRP A 145 -10.87 13.79 -0.22
N GLY A 146 -10.71 13.51 1.06
CA GLY A 146 -11.62 13.90 2.11
C GLY A 146 -10.92 14.06 3.46
N GLU A 147 -11.30 15.08 4.20
CA GLU A 147 -10.75 15.39 5.51
C GLU A 147 -11.87 15.70 6.51
N ASN A 148 -11.77 15.13 7.74
CA ASN A 148 -12.74 15.32 8.83
C ASN A 148 -14.20 14.98 8.43
N LEU A 149 -14.38 13.92 7.64
CA LEU A 149 -15.68 13.52 7.09
C LEU A 149 -16.22 12.26 7.77
N GLU A 150 -17.52 12.07 7.66
CA GLU A 150 -18.20 10.88 8.14
C GLU A 150 -19.19 10.31 7.12
N ASN A 151 -19.41 8.98 7.21
CA ASN A 151 -20.40 8.28 6.40
C ASN A 151 -20.15 8.48 4.90
N ILE A 152 -18.95 8.23 4.43
CA ILE A 152 -18.56 8.36 3.02
C ILE A 152 -18.31 6.99 2.39
N SER A 153 -18.60 6.88 1.10
CA SER A 153 -18.36 5.63 0.37
C SER A 153 -17.87 5.88 -1.04
N ILE A 154 -17.02 4.97 -1.55
CA ILE A 154 -16.61 4.90 -2.96
C ILE A 154 -16.90 3.47 -3.40
N LEU A 155 -17.87 3.29 -4.29
CA LEU A 155 -18.48 2.00 -4.56
C LEU A 155 -18.62 1.74 -6.07
N GLY A 156 -18.81 0.47 -6.43
CA GLY A 156 -19.26 0.05 -7.75
C GLY A 156 -18.16 -0.52 -8.63
N PRO A 157 -18.53 -1.20 -9.74
CA PRO A 157 -17.59 -1.96 -10.57
C PRO A 157 -16.80 -1.12 -11.58
N GLY A 158 -16.80 0.21 -11.42
CA GLY A 158 -16.03 1.12 -12.28
C GLY A 158 -14.54 1.18 -11.92
N ARG A 159 -13.83 2.05 -12.60
CA ARG A 159 -12.38 2.17 -12.49
C ARG A 159 -11.93 3.58 -12.13
N ILE A 160 -10.89 3.66 -11.31
CA ILE A 160 -10.06 4.85 -11.14
C ILE A 160 -8.76 4.62 -11.90
N TRP A 161 -8.39 5.54 -12.80
CA TRP A 161 -7.16 5.46 -13.57
C TRP A 161 -6.29 6.68 -13.30
N GLY A 162 -5.24 6.48 -12.51
CA GLY A 162 -4.33 7.54 -12.06
C GLY A 162 -3.25 7.94 -13.08
N LYS A 163 -3.54 7.89 -14.39
CA LYS A 163 -2.59 8.15 -15.47
C LYS A 163 -1.84 9.49 -15.33
N GLY A 164 -2.52 10.55 -14.88
CA GLY A 164 -1.94 11.89 -14.71
C GLY A 164 -1.31 12.14 -13.34
N LEU A 165 -1.32 11.15 -12.43
CA LEU A 165 -0.75 11.29 -11.09
C LEU A 165 0.78 11.11 -11.10
N VAL A 166 1.46 11.84 -10.20
CA VAL A 166 2.89 11.67 -9.94
C VAL A 166 3.12 10.41 -9.09
N ARG A 167 4.08 9.59 -9.46
CA ARG A 167 4.37 8.31 -8.80
C ARG A 167 5.64 8.31 -7.97
N SER A 168 6.57 9.19 -8.30
CA SER A 168 7.76 9.39 -7.48
C SER A 168 7.43 10.36 -6.36
N GLY A 169 7.77 10.00 -5.15
CA GLY A 169 7.88 10.97 -4.08
C GLY A 169 9.32 11.44 -4.00
N ASN A 170 9.51 12.58 -3.40
CA ASN A 170 10.76 13.15 -2.97
C ASN A 170 11.92 13.10 -3.95
N GLN A 171 11.92 13.97 -4.92
CA GLN A 171 13.16 14.18 -5.64
C GLN A 171 13.30 15.63 -6.06
N SER A 172 13.80 16.44 -5.17
CA SER A 172 14.59 17.61 -5.52
C SER A 172 15.93 17.27 -6.20
N ARG A 173 16.17 15.97 -6.51
CA ARG A 173 17.42 15.55 -7.13
C ARG A 173 17.37 15.78 -8.63
N THR A 174 18.40 16.45 -9.14
CA THR A 174 18.62 16.60 -10.58
C THR A 174 18.93 15.24 -11.23
N ARG A 175 18.80 15.14 -12.55
CA ARG A 175 19.18 13.95 -13.31
C ARG A 175 20.63 13.56 -12.99
N GLU A 176 21.55 14.53 -12.94
CA GLU A 176 22.95 14.31 -12.63
C GLU A 176 23.16 13.74 -11.22
N GLN A 177 22.40 14.21 -10.23
CA GLN A 177 22.45 13.65 -8.87
C GLN A 177 21.93 12.23 -8.79
N ASN A 178 20.92 11.87 -9.59
CA ASN A 178 20.43 10.51 -9.68
C ASN A 178 21.42 9.61 -10.42
N ASP A 179 22.04 10.11 -11.50
CA ASP A 179 23.06 9.39 -12.26
C ASP A 179 24.29 9.12 -11.38
N ALA A 180 24.73 10.09 -10.57
CA ALA A 180 25.82 9.94 -9.59
C ALA A 180 25.53 8.90 -8.49
N LEU A 181 24.25 8.62 -8.21
CA LEU A 181 23.82 7.58 -7.25
C LEU A 181 23.51 6.23 -7.94
N GLY A 182 23.77 6.10 -9.24
CA GLY A 182 23.40 4.91 -10.02
C GLY A 182 21.88 4.80 -10.28
N ASN A 183 21.12 5.84 -10.01
CA ASN A 183 19.68 5.92 -10.28
C ASN A 183 19.44 6.59 -11.65
N THR A 184 19.99 5.99 -12.71
CA THR A 184 19.81 6.41 -14.10
C THR A 184 18.36 6.24 -14.60
N PRO A 185 18.02 6.54 -15.86
CA PRO A 185 16.70 6.34 -16.48
C PRO A 185 16.08 4.96 -16.29
N SER A 186 16.82 4.02 -15.76
CA SER A 186 16.43 2.71 -15.29
C SER A 186 16.00 2.68 -13.81
N ASP A 187 15.71 3.83 -13.17
CA ASP A 187 15.12 3.83 -11.83
C ASP A 187 13.88 2.94 -11.84
N PRO A 188 13.88 1.81 -11.11
CA PRO A 188 12.75 0.88 -11.10
C PRO A 188 11.45 1.55 -10.70
N ARG A 189 11.52 2.64 -9.96
CA ARG A 189 10.37 3.47 -9.60
C ARG A 189 9.78 4.22 -10.80
N ALA A 190 10.47 4.31 -11.93
CA ALA A 190 9.96 4.93 -13.13
C ALA A 190 8.90 4.08 -13.85
N GLY A 191 8.91 2.76 -13.66
CA GLY A 191 7.99 1.86 -14.34
C GLY A 191 8.12 1.85 -15.86
N PRO A 192 7.48 0.92 -16.54
CA PRO A 192 7.58 0.77 -18.00
C PRO A 192 6.96 1.92 -18.80
N PHE A 193 6.13 2.74 -18.16
CA PHE A 193 5.44 3.86 -18.81
C PHE A 193 6.18 5.19 -18.72
N GLY A 194 7.40 5.18 -18.16
CA GLY A 194 8.19 6.37 -17.92
C GLY A 194 7.49 7.36 -16.96
N TYR A 195 8.20 7.83 -15.96
CA TYR A 195 7.66 8.94 -15.17
C TYR A 195 7.87 10.22 -15.94
N PRO A 196 6.81 10.94 -16.18
CA PRO A 196 6.99 12.29 -16.67
C PRO A 196 7.76 13.14 -15.65
N ASN A 197 7.95 12.69 -14.40
CA ASN A 197 8.29 13.63 -13.35
C ASN A 197 9.13 13.09 -12.22
N LYS A 198 10.27 13.67 -12.09
CA LYS A 198 11.06 13.86 -10.90
C LYS A 198 10.51 15.04 -10.06
N ARG A 199 9.17 15.07 -9.82
CA ARG A 199 8.58 16.16 -9.05
C ARG A 199 8.35 15.72 -7.63
N ASP A 200 8.52 16.65 -6.71
CA ASP A 200 8.25 16.42 -5.31
C ASP A 200 6.77 16.06 -5.10
N ALA A 201 6.48 15.10 -4.26
CA ALA A 201 5.13 14.71 -3.90
C ALA A 201 4.31 15.86 -3.29
N VAL A 202 4.98 16.92 -2.85
CA VAL A 202 4.38 18.13 -2.28
C VAL A 202 4.39 19.31 -3.25
N GLU A 203 4.77 19.11 -4.51
CA GLU A 203 4.76 20.18 -5.50
C GLU A 203 3.34 20.67 -5.78
N LYS A 204 3.15 21.99 -5.73
CA LYS A 204 1.84 22.62 -5.95
C LYS A 204 1.26 22.33 -7.33
N GLY A 205 -0.03 22.01 -7.34
CA GLY A 205 -0.77 21.74 -8.56
C GLY A 205 -0.64 20.33 -9.11
N TRP A 206 0.16 19.44 -8.46
CA TRP A 206 0.35 18.05 -8.85
C TRP A 206 -0.31 17.10 -7.86
N GLY A 207 -1.05 16.12 -8.37
CA GLY A 207 -1.62 15.04 -7.57
C GLY A 207 -0.72 13.80 -7.54
N ASN A 208 -0.65 13.13 -6.41
CA ASN A 208 0.17 11.92 -6.26
C ASN A 208 -0.54 10.73 -5.61
N LYS A 209 -1.87 10.81 -5.42
CA LYS A 209 -2.67 9.73 -4.84
C LYS A 209 -3.99 9.60 -5.57
N SER A 210 -4.47 8.35 -5.73
CA SER A 210 -5.81 8.15 -6.28
C SER A 210 -6.88 8.47 -5.24
N ILE A 211 -6.78 7.94 -4.02
CA ILE A 211 -7.69 8.21 -2.92
C ILE A 211 -6.89 8.57 -1.68
N SER A 212 -7.24 9.68 -1.04
CA SER A 212 -6.61 10.15 0.18
C SER A 212 -7.64 10.61 1.21
N LEU A 213 -7.59 10.02 2.41
CA LEU A 213 -8.53 10.29 3.49
C LEU A 213 -7.79 10.64 4.77
N ARG A 214 -8.22 11.71 5.44
CA ARG A 214 -7.65 12.14 6.72
C ARG A 214 -8.72 12.35 7.76
N LEU A 215 -8.56 11.74 8.94
CA LEU A 215 -9.46 11.92 10.10
C LEU A 215 -10.94 11.70 9.75
N CYS A 216 -11.23 10.70 8.91
CA CYS A 216 -12.58 10.33 8.53
C CYS A 216 -13.11 9.18 9.38
N ARG A 217 -14.43 8.97 9.36
CA ARG A 217 -15.04 7.81 10.04
C ARG A 217 -16.21 7.23 9.26
N ASN A 218 -16.49 5.92 9.49
CA ASN A 218 -17.53 5.17 8.79
C ASN A 218 -17.35 5.23 7.27
N VAL A 219 -16.23 4.68 6.81
CA VAL A 219 -15.80 4.74 5.41
C VAL A 219 -15.93 3.37 4.76
N ILE A 220 -16.47 3.32 3.54
CA ILE A 220 -16.52 2.10 2.72
C ILE A 220 -15.93 2.37 1.35
N ILE A 221 -14.92 1.57 0.96
CA ILE A 221 -14.36 1.55 -0.39
C ILE A 221 -14.53 0.12 -0.92
N ARG A 222 -15.34 -0.08 -1.97
CA ARG A 222 -15.69 -1.44 -2.38
C ARG A 222 -15.95 -1.57 -3.89
N ASP A 223 -15.56 -2.74 -4.42
CA ASP A 223 -15.84 -3.24 -5.78
C ASP A 223 -15.12 -2.51 -6.92
N ILE A 224 -14.44 -1.40 -6.66
CA ILE A 224 -13.72 -0.63 -7.69
C ILE A 224 -12.40 -1.29 -8.09
N SER A 225 -11.93 -0.96 -9.30
CA SER A 225 -10.54 -1.20 -9.69
C SER A 225 -9.75 0.10 -9.76
N ILE A 226 -8.44 0.03 -9.40
CA ILE A 226 -7.51 1.16 -9.48
C ILE A 226 -6.33 0.75 -10.38
N LEU A 227 -6.09 1.54 -11.43
CA LEU A 227 -4.95 1.37 -12.33
C LEU A 227 -4.03 2.60 -12.21
N HIS A 228 -2.73 2.38 -12.04
CA HIS A 228 -1.73 3.45 -11.89
C HIS A 228 -2.08 4.42 -10.75
N GLY A 229 -2.09 3.91 -9.52
CA GLY A 229 -2.62 4.63 -8.34
C GLY A 229 -1.89 5.90 -7.93
N GLY A 230 -0.77 6.24 -8.57
CA GLY A 230 0.11 7.33 -8.16
C GLY A 230 1.21 6.83 -7.22
N HIS A 231 1.62 7.64 -6.26
CA HIS A 231 2.51 7.22 -5.17
C HIS A 231 1.77 6.31 -4.18
N PHE A 232 0.49 6.59 -3.94
CA PHE A 232 -0.43 5.74 -3.19
C PHE A 232 -1.72 5.53 -3.99
N ALA A 233 -2.15 4.29 -4.13
CA ALA A 233 -3.48 4.06 -4.67
C ALA A 233 -4.55 4.46 -3.63
N ILE A 234 -4.34 4.09 -2.36
CA ILE A 234 -5.18 4.52 -1.23
C ILE A 234 -4.27 4.89 -0.06
N LEU A 235 -4.40 6.11 0.45
CA LEU A 235 -3.82 6.55 1.71
C LEU A 235 -4.95 6.95 2.67
N ALA A 236 -5.14 6.19 3.75
CA ALA A 236 -6.08 6.49 4.82
C ALA A 236 -5.32 6.78 6.11
N THR A 237 -5.33 8.03 6.59
CA THR A 237 -4.63 8.45 7.80
C THR A 237 -5.62 8.89 8.88
N GLY A 238 -5.59 8.22 10.04
CA GLY A 238 -6.49 8.53 11.16
C GLY A 238 -7.95 8.20 10.89
N VAL A 239 -8.23 7.23 10.02
CA VAL A 239 -9.60 6.85 9.64
C VAL A 239 -10.12 5.75 10.56
N ASP A 240 -11.33 5.92 11.06
CA ASP A 240 -12.00 4.97 11.95
C ASP A 240 -13.19 4.28 11.28
N ASN A 241 -13.43 3.01 11.63
CA ASN A 241 -14.46 2.19 11.02
C ASN A 241 -14.35 2.14 9.49
N LEU A 242 -13.19 1.73 9.00
CA LEU A 242 -12.87 1.65 7.57
C LEU A 242 -13.10 0.23 7.04
N THR A 243 -13.85 0.11 5.96
CA THR A 243 -13.98 -1.14 5.19
C THR A 243 -13.44 -0.93 3.77
N ILE A 244 -12.46 -1.76 3.40
CA ILE A 244 -11.91 -1.87 2.04
C ILE A 244 -12.16 -3.30 1.59
N ASP A 245 -13.00 -3.50 0.56
CA ASP A 245 -13.46 -4.83 0.19
C ASP A 245 -13.56 -5.01 -1.33
N ASN A 246 -13.12 -6.18 -1.81
CA ASN A 246 -13.22 -6.60 -3.20
C ASN A 246 -12.61 -5.62 -4.23
N LEU A 247 -11.45 -5.04 -3.90
CA LEU A 247 -10.73 -4.16 -4.83
C LEU A 247 -9.75 -4.95 -5.70
N LYS A 248 -9.53 -4.44 -6.92
CA LYS A 248 -8.43 -4.84 -7.80
C LYS A 248 -7.53 -3.63 -8.04
N ILE A 249 -6.35 -3.65 -7.44
CA ILE A 249 -5.39 -2.55 -7.52
C ILE A 249 -4.17 -3.02 -8.31
N ASP A 250 -3.86 -2.31 -9.37
CA ASP A 250 -2.66 -2.53 -10.19
C ASP A 250 -1.91 -1.20 -10.30
N THR A 251 -0.94 -1.05 -9.41
CA THR A 251 -0.23 0.21 -9.22
C THR A 251 1.28 -0.02 -9.24
N ASN A 252 2.01 1.07 -9.29
CA ASN A 252 3.47 1.03 -9.28
C ASN A 252 4.02 1.00 -7.85
N ARG A 253 3.49 1.86 -6.97
CA ARG A 253 3.94 2.02 -5.58
C ARG A 253 2.85 1.56 -4.61
N ASP A 254 2.85 2.07 -3.38
CA ASP A 254 1.96 1.59 -2.32
C ASP A 254 0.50 1.40 -2.77
N GLY A 255 -0.04 0.22 -2.50
CA GLY A 255 -1.41 -0.12 -2.86
C GLY A 255 -2.42 0.42 -1.85
N ILE A 256 -2.46 -0.14 -0.66
CA ILE A 256 -3.39 0.25 0.41
C ILE A 256 -2.60 0.57 1.66
N ASP A 257 -2.55 1.84 2.02
CA ASP A 257 -1.96 2.33 3.26
C ASP A 257 -3.05 2.70 4.27
N VAL A 258 -3.03 2.05 5.43
CA VAL A 258 -3.89 2.37 6.58
C VAL A 258 -3.00 2.84 7.72
N ASP A 259 -2.94 4.15 7.91
CA ASP A 259 -2.00 4.83 8.80
C ASP A 259 -2.73 5.42 10.01
N ALA A 260 -2.32 5.04 11.21
CA ALA A 260 -2.95 5.52 12.45
C ALA A 260 -4.48 5.31 12.50
N CYS A 261 -4.97 4.20 11.94
CA CYS A 261 -6.39 3.86 11.77
C CYS A 261 -6.90 2.90 12.86
N LYS A 262 -8.21 2.93 13.11
CA LYS A 262 -8.86 2.02 14.08
C LYS A 262 -10.09 1.34 13.48
N ASN A 263 -10.29 0.05 13.85
CA ASN A 263 -11.41 -0.76 13.38
C ASN A 263 -11.43 -0.86 11.85
N VAL A 264 -10.39 -1.45 11.27
CA VAL A 264 -10.20 -1.55 9.81
C VAL A 264 -10.44 -2.98 9.35
N ARG A 265 -11.14 -3.13 8.23
CA ARG A 265 -11.26 -4.38 7.48
C ARG A 265 -10.75 -4.19 6.07
N ILE A 266 -9.78 -5.01 5.67
CA ILE A 266 -9.31 -5.13 4.29
C ILE A 266 -9.56 -6.57 3.88
N SER A 267 -10.46 -6.80 2.92
CA SER A 267 -10.87 -8.14 2.54
C SER A 267 -11.06 -8.32 1.04
N ASN A 268 -10.83 -9.55 0.56
CA ASN A 268 -11.10 -9.96 -0.82
C ASN A 268 -10.39 -9.10 -1.89
N CYS A 269 -9.28 -8.45 -1.54
CA CYS A 269 -8.57 -7.55 -2.43
C CYS A 269 -7.45 -8.27 -3.18
N THR A 270 -7.24 -7.89 -4.45
CA THR A 270 -6.05 -8.25 -5.23
C THR A 270 -5.23 -6.99 -5.45
N VAL A 271 -3.96 -6.98 -5.00
CA VAL A 271 -3.10 -5.81 -5.05
C VAL A 271 -1.76 -6.17 -5.70
N ASN A 272 -1.47 -5.53 -6.83
CA ASN A 272 -0.20 -5.61 -7.52
C ASN A 272 0.58 -4.31 -7.35
N SER A 273 1.81 -4.40 -6.83
CA SER A 273 2.67 -3.24 -6.55
C SER A 273 4.16 -3.61 -6.66
N PRO A 274 4.73 -3.66 -7.88
CA PRO A 274 6.08 -4.18 -8.09
C PRO A 274 7.19 -3.38 -7.42
N PHE A 275 7.01 -2.09 -7.16
CA PHE A 275 8.08 -1.22 -6.67
C PHE A 275 7.88 -0.71 -5.24
N ASP A 276 6.75 -1.06 -4.60
CA ASP A 276 6.51 -0.77 -3.19
C ASP A 276 5.51 -1.77 -2.58
N ASP A 277 5.02 -1.52 -1.36
CA ASP A 277 4.23 -2.46 -0.60
C ASP A 277 2.77 -2.54 -1.12
N GLY A 278 2.19 -3.73 -1.13
CA GLY A 278 0.82 -3.95 -1.60
C GLY A 278 -0.22 -3.51 -0.58
N ILE A 279 -0.13 -3.99 0.66
CA ILE A 279 -1.01 -3.61 1.77
C ILE A 279 -0.15 -3.26 2.98
N CYS A 280 -0.32 -2.05 3.50
CA CYS A 280 0.61 -1.50 4.46
C CYS A 280 -0.08 -0.83 5.66
N PRO A 281 -0.28 -1.53 6.78
CA PRO A 281 -0.54 -0.87 8.06
C PRO A 281 0.66 -0.02 8.48
N LYS A 282 0.41 1.28 8.75
CA LYS A 282 1.39 2.26 9.24
C LYS A 282 0.86 2.91 10.52
N SER A 283 1.72 3.56 11.27
CA SER A 283 1.34 4.38 12.41
C SER A 283 2.30 5.57 12.54
N SER A 284 2.26 6.43 11.54
CA SER A 284 3.14 7.56 11.38
C SER A 284 2.86 8.70 12.36
N PHE A 285 3.75 9.69 12.38
CA PHE A 285 3.55 10.94 13.11
C PHE A 285 2.87 12.04 12.26
N ALA A 286 2.29 11.68 11.11
CA ALA A 286 1.73 12.62 10.15
C ALA A 286 0.59 13.49 10.71
N LEU A 287 -0.13 12.99 11.71
CA LEU A 287 -1.19 13.73 12.41
C LEU A 287 -0.67 14.74 13.44
N GLY A 288 0.65 14.76 13.71
CA GLY A 288 1.25 15.59 14.76
C GLY A 288 1.22 14.97 16.16
N TYR A 289 0.77 13.74 16.26
CA TYR A 289 0.78 12.93 17.49
C TYR A 289 0.87 11.44 17.16
N ALA A 290 1.44 10.68 18.06
CA ALA A 290 1.50 9.23 17.92
C ALA A 290 0.10 8.62 18.13
N ARG A 291 -0.37 7.83 17.14
CA ARG A 291 -1.66 7.16 17.19
C ARG A 291 -1.53 5.72 16.73
N VAL A 292 -2.00 4.80 17.55
CA VAL A 292 -1.93 3.36 17.27
C VAL A 292 -2.82 2.99 16.09
N THR A 293 -2.31 2.16 15.19
CA THR A 293 -3.12 1.40 14.23
C THR A 293 -3.59 0.12 14.91
N GLU A 294 -4.89 0.02 15.17
CA GLU A 294 -5.43 -1.07 16.00
C GLU A 294 -6.77 -1.63 15.51
N ASN A 295 -7.05 -2.87 15.94
CA ASN A 295 -8.26 -3.61 15.55
C ASN A 295 -8.37 -3.74 14.03
N VAL A 296 -7.34 -4.32 13.39
CA VAL A 296 -7.26 -4.45 11.93
C VAL A 296 -7.38 -5.92 11.54
N THR A 297 -8.21 -6.20 10.54
CA THR A 297 -8.23 -7.50 9.86
C THR A 297 -7.86 -7.34 8.40
N ILE A 298 -6.90 -8.16 7.91
CA ILE A 298 -6.54 -8.29 6.49
C ILE A 298 -6.78 -9.75 6.14
N THR A 299 -7.75 -10.03 5.26
CA THR A 299 -8.12 -11.42 4.98
C THR A 299 -8.53 -11.66 3.53
N ASN A 300 -8.30 -12.89 3.04
CA ASN A 300 -8.65 -13.30 1.68
C ASN A 300 -8.03 -12.40 0.60
N CYS A 301 -6.83 -11.86 0.83
CA CYS A 301 -6.17 -10.96 -0.10
C CYS A 301 -5.07 -11.67 -0.90
N GLN A 302 -4.84 -11.19 -2.11
CA GLN A 302 -3.73 -11.60 -2.97
C GLN A 302 -2.81 -10.40 -3.20
N VAL A 303 -1.52 -10.59 -2.98
CA VAL A 303 -0.51 -9.55 -3.21
C VAL A 303 0.56 -10.05 -4.18
N SER A 304 1.03 -9.15 -5.07
CA SER A 304 1.97 -9.52 -6.13
C SER A 304 2.86 -8.37 -6.58
N GLY A 305 3.89 -8.69 -7.35
CA GLY A 305 4.84 -7.76 -7.93
C GLY A 305 5.03 -7.95 -9.45
N TYR A 306 3.96 -8.25 -10.18
CA TYR A 306 3.97 -8.29 -11.65
C TYR A 306 4.24 -6.90 -12.24
N ASP A 307 4.69 -6.85 -13.48
CA ASP A 307 4.86 -5.59 -14.19
C ASP A 307 3.56 -4.77 -14.14
N GLU A 308 3.66 -3.48 -13.83
CA GLU A 308 2.50 -2.61 -13.63
C GLU A 308 1.54 -2.63 -14.82
N GLY A 309 0.25 -2.75 -14.55
CA GLY A 309 -0.83 -2.82 -15.55
C GLY A 309 -1.16 -4.24 -16.01
N THR A 310 -0.29 -5.22 -15.71
CA THR A 310 -0.42 -6.57 -16.24
C THR A 310 -1.27 -7.50 -15.36
N LEU A 311 -1.58 -7.09 -14.15
CA LEU A 311 -2.59 -7.74 -13.34
C LEU A 311 -3.99 -7.52 -13.93
N LEU A 312 -4.33 -6.26 -14.24
CA LEU A 312 -5.66 -5.91 -14.74
C LEU A 312 -5.88 -6.27 -16.21
N ASP A 313 -4.83 -6.39 -17.02
CA ASP A 313 -4.93 -6.87 -18.39
C ASP A 313 -4.89 -8.41 -18.49
N GLY A 314 -4.60 -9.12 -17.37
CA GLY A 314 -4.58 -10.57 -17.28
C GLY A 314 -3.34 -11.24 -17.88
N THR A 315 -2.27 -10.51 -18.18
CA THR A 315 -1.03 -11.08 -18.75
C THR A 315 0.01 -11.47 -17.71
N TYR A 316 -0.05 -10.92 -16.48
CA TYR A 316 0.80 -11.27 -15.33
C TYR A 316 2.29 -11.29 -15.66
N LYS A 317 2.79 -10.28 -16.37
CA LYS A 317 4.17 -10.24 -16.86
C LYS A 317 5.17 -10.08 -15.73
N ARG A 318 6.36 -10.68 -15.93
CA ARG A 318 7.51 -10.66 -15.04
C ARG A 318 8.77 -10.30 -15.84
N GLU A 319 8.64 -9.34 -16.76
CA GLU A 319 9.67 -8.99 -17.75
C GLU A 319 10.59 -7.86 -17.30
N PHE A 320 10.09 -6.99 -16.42
CA PHE A 320 10.87 -5.85 -15.95
C PHE A 320 12.20 -6.27 -15.32
N ARG A 321 13.29 -5.59 -15.70
CA ARG A 321 14.63 -5.72 -15.12
C ARG A 321 15.24 -4.35 -14.95
N ASN A 322 16.05 -4.21 -13.88
CA ASN A 322 16.93 -3.06 -13.70
C ASN A 322 18.05 -3.06 -14.73
N ALA A 323 18.83 -1.98 -14.81
CA ALA A 323 19.97 -1.87 -15.70
C ALA A 323 21.03 -2.98 -15.50
N ASN A 324 21.13 -3.54 -14.30
CA ASN A 324 22.01 -4.66 -13.97
C ASN A 324 21.41 -6.05 -14.30
N GLY A 325 20.25 -6.09 -14.97
CA GLY A 325 19.55 -7.32 -15.35
C GLY A 325 18.80 -8.03 -14.21
N THR A 326 18.73 -7.42 -13.01
CA THR A 326 18.04 -8.01 -11.86
C THR A 326 16.78 -7.20 -11.50
N PHE A 327 15.84 -7.85 -10.84
CA PHE A 327 14.70 -7.21 -10.22
C PHE A 327 14.18 -8.03 -9.03
N SER A 328 13.86 -7.35 -7.95
CA SER A 328 13.27 -7.92 -6.75
C SER A 328 12.00 -7.13 -6.45
N PRO A 329 10.84 -7.57 -6.99
CA PRO A 329 9.57 -6.87 -6.80
C PRO A 329 9.16 -6.85 -5.34
N THR A 330 8.51 -5.77 -4.91
CA THR A 330 8.09 -5.56 -3.52
C THR A 330 6.72 -6.18 -3.25
N GLY A 331 5.62 -5.57 -3.58
CA GLY A 331 4.25 -6.09 -3.62
C GLY A 331 3.73 -6.83 -2.39
N ARG A 332 4.29 -6.64 -1.19
CA ARG A 332 4.06 -7.46 0.01
C ARG A 332 3.00 -6.87 0.96
N ILE A 333 2.65 -7.62 2.00
CA ILE A 333 1.99 -7.08 3.20
C ILE A 333 3.08 -6.71 4.20
N LYS A 334 3.07 -5.45 4.67
CA LYS A 334 4.09 -4.92 5.57
C LYS A 334 3.49 -4.01 6.64
N PHE A 335 3.91 -4.18 7.87
CA PHE A 335 3.66 -3.27 8.99
C PHE A 335 4.84 -2.30 9.10
N GLY A 336 4.56 -1.02 8.98
CA GLY A 336 5.59 0.02 8.94
C GLY A 336 5.86 0.51 7.50
N THR A 337 6.96 1.19 7.19
CA THR A 337 8.11 1.53 8.06
C THR A 337 7.77 2.56 9.13
N GLU A 338 6.91 3.55 8.81
CA GLU A 338 6.45 4.55 9.78
C GLU A 338 5.72 3.86 10.93
N SER A 339 6.32 3.95 12.13
CA SER A 339 5.90 3.17 13.29
C SER A 339 6.04 3.95 14.60
N ASN A 340 5.51 5.18 14.65
CA ASN A 340 5.54 6.02 15.85
C ASN A 340 4.46 5.64 16.86
N GLY A 341 3.23 5.39 16.38
CA GLY A 341 2.08 5.15 17.25
C GLY A 341 1.93 3.70 17.72
N GLY A 342 2.46 2.75 16.96
CA GLY A 342 2.37 1.32 17.26
C GLY A 342 1.28 0.57 16.49
N PHE A 343 1.28 -0.75 16.69
CA PHE A 343 0.38 -1.70 16.06
C PHE A 343 -0.19 -2.65 17.12
N LYS A 344 -1.52 -2.80 17.17
CA LYS A 344 -2.14 -3.58 18.23
C LYS A 344 -3.39 -4.31 17.75
N ASN A 345 -3.55 -5.56 18.19
CA ASN A 345 -4.74 -6.37 17.89
C ASN A 345 -5.01 -6.47 16.39
N ILE A 346 -4.08 -7.07 15.65
CA ILE A 346 -4.12 -7.18 14.19
C ILE A 346 -4.08 -8.64 13.76
N THR A 347 -4.97 -9.02 12.84
CA THR A 347 -4.98 -10.34 12.24
C THR A 347 -4.80 -10.24 10.73
N VAL A 348 -3.85 -11.03 10.18
CA VAL A 348 -3.71 -11.27 8.73
C VAL A 348 -3.95 -12.73 8.46
N SER A 349 -4.88 -13.07 7.56
CA SER A 349 -5.21 -14.48 7.31
C SER A 349 -5.67 -14.76 5.88
N ASN A 350 -5.51 -16.02 5.46
CA ASN A 350 -6.00 -16.49 4.15
C ASN A 350 -5.46 -15.66 2.98
N CYS A 351 -4.18 -15.31 3.00
CA CYS A 351 -3.59 -14.45 1.97
C CYS A 351 -2.59 -15.23 1.09
N VAL A 352 -2.47 -14.79 -0.15
CA VAL A 352 -1.54 -15.35 -1.14
C VAL A 352 -0.54 -14.28 -1.56
N PHE A 353 0.74 -14.64 -1.56
CA PHE A 353 1.84 -13.82 -2.05
C PHE A 353 2.43 -14.48 -3.29
N ASP A 354 2.47 -13.80 -4.41
CA ASP A 354 3.06 -14.34 -5.64
C ASP A 354 4.01 -13.35 -6.31
N TYR A 355 5.24 -13.79 -6.54
CA TYR A 355 6.28 -13.00 -7.20
C TYR A 355 6.46 -11.62 -6.54
N CYS A 356 6.65 -11.61 -5.23
CA CYS A 356 6.86 -10.40 -4.44
C CYS A 356 7.80 -10.68 -3.25
N ARG A 357 8.05 -9.69 -2.40
CA ARG A 357 8.71 -9.91 -1.11
C ARG A 357 7.79 -10.64 -0.14
N GLY A 358 8.36 -11.23 0.89
CA GLY A 358 7.59 -11.87 1.95
C GLY A 358 6.98 -10.87 2.95
N LEU A 359 6.36 -11.41 3.97
CA LEU A 359 5.75 -10.67 5.07
C LEU A 359 6.79 -9.85 5.85
N ALA A 360 6.48 -8.59 6.20
CA ALA A 360 7.34 -7.75 7.03
C ALA A 360 6.59 -7.14 8.23
N LEU A 361 7.19 -7.25 9.41
CA LEU A 361 6.74 -6.66 10.67
C LEU A 361 7.86 -5.78 11.22
N GLU A 362 7.69 -4.47 11.19
CA GLU A 362 8.73 -3.50 11.48
C GLU A 362 8.29 -2.52 12.59
N ALA A 363 9.09 -2.40 13.65
CA ALA A 363 8.93 -1.41 14.70
C ALA A 363 10.26 -0.66 14.87
N VAL A 364 10.39 0.53 14.27
CA VAL A 364 11.68 1.25 14.15
C VAL A 364 11.64 2.73 14.53
N ASP A 365 10.44 3.28 14.83
CA ASP A 365 10.27 4.69 15.21
C ASP A 365 9.61 4.85 16.59
N GLY A 366 9.81 3.87 17.48
CA GLY A 366 9.28 3.90 18.84
C GLY A 366 8.03 3.06 19.07
N ALA A 367 7.55 2.36 18.04
CA ALA A 367 6.31 1.58 18.10
C ALA A 367 6.34 0.44 19.12
N LEU A 368 5.20 0.24 19.77
CA LEU A 368 4.84 -1.04 20.37
C LEU A 368 4.03 -1.85 19.33
N LEU A 369 4.60 -2.96 18.85
CA LEU A 369 3.91 -3.92 18.00
C LEU A 369 3.54 -5.14 18.85
N GLU A 370 2.25 -5.34 19.10
CA GLU A 370 1.79 -6.40 19.99
C GLU A 370 0.44 -6.99 19.58
N ASP A 371 0.17 -8.21 20.05
CA ASP A 371 -1.10 -8.89 19.83
C ASP A 371 -1.41 -9.08 18.33
N VAL A 372 -0.43 -9.61 17.58
CA VAL A 372 -0.53 -9.85 16.13
C VAL A 372 -0.59 -11.34 15.85
N THR A 373 -1.58 -11.74 15.06
CA THR A 373 -1.71 -13.11 14.56
C THR A 373 -1.74 -13.12 13.04
N ILE A 374 -0.88 -13.97 12.44
CA ILE A 374 -0.80 -14.15 10.98
C ILE A 374 -0.90 -15.64 10.69
N SER A 375 -1.88 -16.04 9.85
CA SER A 375 -2.16 -17.47 9.61
C SER A 375 -2.71 -17.77 8.22
N ASN A 376 -2.55 -19.03 7.79
CA ASN A 376 -3.04 -19.50 6.48
C ASN A 376 -2.48 -18.68 5.31
N ILE A 377 -1.15 -18.60 5.21
CA ILE A 377 -0.47 -17.83 4.18
C ILE A 377 0.24 -18.78 3.20
N THR A 378 0.04 -18.57 1.91
CA THR A 378 0.79 -19.24 0.86
C THR A 378 1.63 -18.23 0.10
N MET A 379 2.92 -18.54 -0.05
CA MET A 379 3.90 -17.66 -0.72
C MET A 379 4.64 -18.42 -1.82
N ARG A 380 4.78 -17.82 -2.99
CA ARG A 380 5.51 -18.40 -4.12
C ARG A 380 6.38 -17.38 -4.83
N ASP A 381 7.59 -17.83 -5.25
CA ASP A 381 8.56 -17.00 -5.96
C ASP A 381 8.93 -15.74 -5.18
N ILE A 382 9.23 -15.91 -3.90
CA ILE A 382 9.52 -14.80 -3.00
C ILE A 382 10.90 -14.22 -3.30
N SER A 383 10.93 -12.94 -3.61
CA SER A 383 12.10 -12.22 -4.14
C SER A 383 13.03 -11.64 -3.06
N ASN A 384 12.71 -11.87 -1.78
CA ASN A 384 13.47 -11.40 -0.63
C ASN A 384 13.19 -12.33 0.57
N SER A 385 13.37 -11.88 1.82
CA SER A 385 13.05 -12.65 3.03
C SER A 385 11.57 -13.07 3.06
N PRO A 386 11.26 -14.35 3.27
CA PRO A 386 9.87 -14.81 3.41
C PRO A 386 9.17 -14.22 4.63
N ILE A 387 9.87 -14.14 5.76
CA ILE A 387 9.38 -13.58 7.03
C ILE A 387 10.45 -12.63 7.54
N PHE A 388 10.11 -11.37 7.69
CA PHE A 388 10.98 -10.32 8.19
C PHE A 388 10.35 -9.66 9.42
N VAL A 389 10.90 -9.92 10.62
CA VAL A 389 10.48 -9.31 11.87
C VAL A 389 11.64 -8.47 12.40
N ARG A 390 11.47 -7.15 12.43
CA ARG A 390 12.54 -6.22 12.79
C ARG A 390 12.12 -5.23 13.86
N LEU A 391 12.76 -5.32 15.01
CA LEU A 391 12.85 -4.22 15.97
C LEU A 391 14.13 -3.45 15.68
N GLY A 392 14.05 -2.14 15.51
CA GLY A 392 15.17 -1.24 15.27
C GLY A 392 14.92 0.13 15.89
N PHE A 393 15.77 1.09 15.60
CA PHE A 393 15.59 2.46 16.08
C PHE A 393 16.06 3.48 15.03
N ARG A 394 15.28 3.65 13.99
CA ARG A 394 15.44 4.74 13.02
C ARG A 394 15.15 6.09 13.65
N GLY A 395 14.25 6.10 14.64
CA GLY A 395 14.00 7.24 15.53
C GLY A 395 13.37 8.44 14.83
N ARG A 396 12.57 8.24 13.78
CA ARG A 396 11.83 9.32 13.11
C ARG A 396 10.64 9.73 13.96
N GLY A 397 10.78 10.82 14.71
CA GLY A 397 9.76 11.39 15.61
C GLY A 397 10.35 12.46 16.48
N PRO A 398 9.54 13.16 17.30
CA PRO A 398 10.05 14.12 18.29
C PRO A 398 11.00 13.44 19.26
N LYS A 399 12.21 13.96 19.41
CA LYS A 399 13.29 13.36 20.21
C LYS A 399 12.90 13.14 21.68
N GLU A 400 12.03 13.99 22.19
CA GLU A 400 11.58 13.98 23.57
C GLU A 400 10.66 12.80 23.91
N THR A 401 9.98 12.24 22.90
CA THR A 401 8.97 11.19 23.08
C THR A 401 9.27 9.91 22.31
N THR A 402 10.22 9.93 21.36
CA THR A 402 10.57 8.77 20.57
C THR A 402 11.70 7.99 21.21
N THR A 403 11.39 6.79 21.68
CA THR A 403 12.36 5.84 22.28
C THR A 403 12.37 4.55 21.47
N VAL A 404 13.26 3.60 21.81
CA VAL A 404 13.20 2.26 21.20
C VAL A 404 11.85 1.62 21.53
N GLY A 405 11.19 1.08 20.52
CA GLY A 405 9.91 0.40 20.68
C GLY A 405 10.04 -1.03 21.21
N ALA A 406 9.01 -1.84 21.00
CA ALA A 406 9.02 -3.25 21.33
C ALA A 406 8.17 -4.07 20.35
N ILE A 407 8.54 -5.34 20.16
CA ILE A 407 7.72 -6.34 19.45
C ILE A 407 7.47 -7.49 20.40
N ARG A 408 6.20 -7.85 20.63
CA ARG A 408 5.86 -8.92 21.55
C ARG A 408 4.49 -9.56 21.26
N ARG A 409 4.31 -10.81 21.69
CA ARG A 409 3.07 -11.59 21.53
C ARG A 409 2.62 -11.64 20.06
N VAL A 410 3.52 -12.16 19.22
CA VAL A 410 3.28 -12.34 17.78
C VAL A 410 3.21 -13.84 17.48
N ASN A 411 2.13 -14.26 16.82
CA ASN A 411 1.92 -15.62 16.36
C ASN A 411 1.91 -15.67 14.83
N LEU A 412 2.76 -16.52 14.25
CA LEU A 412 2.80 -16.86 12.83
C LEU A 412 2.48 -18.34 12.69
N SER A 413 1.44 -18.70 11.93
CA SER A 413 1.06 -20.10 11.77
C SER A 413 0.57 -20.46 10.37
N ASP A 414 0.71 -21.75 10.03
CA ASP A 414 0.15 -22.30 8.80
C ASP A 414 0.64 -21.57 7.54
N ILE A 415 1.97 -21.45 7.40
CA ILE A 415 2.63 -20.73 6.31
C ILE A 415 3.40 -21.71 5.42
N VAL A 416 3.13 -21.66 4.12
CA VAL A 416 3.88 -22.42 3.11
C VAL A 416 4.58 -21.45 2.17
N VAL A 417 5.90 -21.59 2.06
CA VAL A 417 6.75 -20.78 1.17
C VAL A 417 7.46 -21.68 0.18
N TYR A 418 7.33 -21.41 -1.10
CA TYR A 418 8.03 -22.15 -2.14
C TYR A 418 8.85 -21.21 -3.03
N ASN A 419 10.09 -21.63 -3.33
CA ASN A 419 11.01 -20.94 -4.23
C ASN A 419 11.42 -19.55 -3.73
N ALA A 420 11.78 -19.46 -2.43
CA ALA A 420 12.27 -18.21 -1.82
C ALA A 420 13.68 -17.87 -2.30
N ASP A 421 14.00 -16.58 -2.36
CA ASP A 421 15.32 -16.07 -2.76
C ASP A 421 16.42 -16.63 -1.82
N PRO A 422 17.54 -17.12 -2.37
CA PRO A 422 18.56 -17.75 -1.56
C PRO A 422 19.42 -16.78 -0.76
N LYS A 423 19.41 -15.49 -1.06
CA LYS A 423 20.22 -14.50 -0.34
C LYS A 423 19.68 -14.19 1.04
N TYR A 424 18.34 -14.22 1.17
CA TYR A 424 17.66 -13.76 2.37
C TYR A 424 16.84 -14.89 2.97
N SER A 425 17.30 -15.43 4.09
CA SER A 425 16.50 -16.33 4.93
C SER A 425 15.34 -15.57 5.58
N SER A 426 14.47 -16.26 6.31
CA SER A 426 13.58 -15.61 7.26
C SER A 426 14.39 -14.93 8.36
N ILE A 427 14.11 -13.66 8.64
CA ILE A 427 14.88 -12.82 9.57
C ILE A 427 14.01 -12.44 10.75
N ILE A 428 14.50 -12.69 11.97
CA ILE A 428 13.91 -12.25 13.23
C ILE A 428 15.01 -11.54 14.01
N SER A 429 14.99 -10.21 14.05
CA SER A 429 16.08 -9.43 14.61
C SER A 429 15.61 -8.26 15.45
N GLY A 430 15.85 -8.37 16.76
CA GLY A 430 15.91 -7.22 17.67
C GLY A 430 17.19 -6.43 17.45
N ILE A 431 17.55 -5.60 18.44
CA ILE A 431 18.83 -4.85 18.51
C ILE A 431 19.48 -5.07 19.88
N PRO A 432 20.77 -4.80 20.05
CA PRO A 432 21.46 -4.94 21.34
C PRO A 432 20.71 -4.24 22.46
N GLY A 433 20.45 -4.99 23.55
CA GLY A 433 19.68 -4.51 24.70
C GLY A 433 18.16 -4.47 24.55
N HIS A 434 17.61 -4.65 23.34
CA HIS A 434 16.17 -4.63 23.06
C HIS A 434 15.77 -5.86 22.24
N SER A 435 15.22 -6.86 22.92
CA SER A 435 14.83 -8.12 22.31
C SER A 435 13.40 -8.08 21.81
N ILE A 436 13.14 -8.83 20.72
CA ILE A 436 11.79 -9.25 20.34
C ILE A 436 11.33 -10.30 21.35
N GLU A 437 10.10 -10.23 21.85
CA GLU A 437 9.62 -11.10 22.92
C GLU A 437 8.37 -11.89 22.54
N ASP A 438 8.23 -13.11 23.07
CA ASP A 438 7.05 -13.95 22.89
C ASP A 438 6.64 -14.15 21.42
N LEU A 439 7.56 -14.63 20.61
CA LEU A 439 7.33 -14.94 19.20
C LEU A 439 7.10 -16.44 19.02
N ARG A 440 6.00 -16.80 18.42
CA ARG A 440 5.66 -18.20 18.10
C ARG A 440 5.49 -18.41 16.60
N LEU A 441 6.16 -19.45 16.09
CA LEU A 441 6.05 -19.94 14.72
C LEU A 441 5.55 -21.39 14.77
N ASN A 442 4.42 -21.65 14.12
CA ASN A 442 3.77 -22.96 14.16
C ASN A 442 3.34 -23.43 12.76
N ASN A 443 3.62 -24.68 12.39
CA ASN A 443 3.28 -25.29 11.11
C ASN A 443 3.74 -24.42 9.92
N ILE A 444 5.06 -24.22 9.81
CA ILE A 444 5.68 -23.40 8.75
C ILE A 444 6.60 -24.26 7.90
N ARG A 445 6.44 -24.18 6.58
CA ARG A 445 7.31 -24.86 5.61
C ARG A 445 7.94 -23.84 4.68
N VAL A 446 9.28 -23.84 4.61
CA VAL A 446 10.04 -22.95 3.74
C VAL A 446 10.93 -23.74 2.80
N TYR A 447 10.70 -23.61 1.50
CA TYR A 447 11.54 -24.16 0.45
C TYR A 447 12.33 -23.00 -0.19
N SER A 448 13.61 -22.88 0.17
CA SER A 448 14.54 -21.92 -0.44
C SER A 448 15.03 -22.42 -1.79
N LYS A 449 15.42 -21.51 -2.68
CA LYS A 449 16.16 -21.89 -3.89
C LYS A 449 17.49 -22.58 -3.57
N GLY A 450 18.10 -22.26 -2.44
CA GLY A 450 19.39 -22.80 -2.03
C GLY A 450 20.55 -22.24 -2.86
N GLY A 451 21.71 -22.87 -2.74
CA GLY A 451 22.94 -22.48 -3.45
C GLY A 451 23.88 -21.61 -2.64
N GLY A 452 23.67 -21.51 -1.33
CA GLY A 452 24.59 -20.81 -0.43
C GLY A 452 25.92 -21.54 -0.27
N THR A 453 26.98 -20.79 0.04
CA THR A 453 28.36 -21.31 0.14
C THR A 453 28.82 -21.45 1.58
N LYS A 454 29.95 -22.16 1.79
CA LYS A 454 30.59 -22.29 3.11
C LYS A 454 31.15 -20.96 3.62
N GLU A 455 31.59 -20.09 2.71
CA GLU A 455 32.08 -18.75 3.05
C GLU A 455 30.93 -17.88 3.60
N GLN A 456 29.75 -17.98 3.01
CA GLN A 456 28.56 -17.29 3.51
C GLN A 456 28.16 -17.77 4.90
N ALA A 457 28.32 -19.06 5.23
CA ALA A 457 28.05 -19.61 6.56
C ALA A 457 28.95 -19.01 7.67
N ALA A 458 30.08 -18.40 7.30
CA ALA A 458 31.00 -17.76 8.22
C ALA A 458 30.75 -16.25 8.44
N LEU A 459 29.76 -15.68 7.72
CA LEU A 459 29.43 -14.26 7.83
C LEU A 459 28.86 -13.90 9.21
N ASP A 460 29.15 -12.68 9.63
CA ASP A 460 28.56 -12.06 10.82
C ASP A 460 27.90 -10.73 10.40
N PRO A 461 26.59 -10.76 10.12
CA PRO A 461 25.87 -9.58 9.61
C PRO A 461 25.88 -8.42 10.63
N PRO A 462 26.03 -7.16 10.16
CA PRO A 462 26.05 -5.99 11.02
C PRO A 462 24.70 -5.77 11.74
N GLU A 463 24.71 -5.04 12.86
CA GLU A 463 23.49 -4.75 13.61
C GLU A 463 22.54 -3.78 12.91
N LYS A 464 23.05 -2.69 12.37
CA LYS A 464 22.27 -1.71 11.58
C LYS A 464 21.03 -1.21 12.31
N GLU A 465 21.17 -0.78 13.55
CA GLU A 465 20.08 -0.44 14.46
C GLU A 465 19.21 0.72 13.94
N ASP A 466 19.84 1.71 13.34
CA ASP A 466 19.25 2.97 12.86
C ASP A 466 18.95 2.99 11.34
N THR A 467 19.28 1.91 10.65
CA THR A 467 19.14 1.83 9.21
C THR A 467 17.68 1.56 8.80
N TYR A 468 17.28 2.01 7.60
CA TYR A 468 15.99 1.67 7.01
C TYR A 468 15.79 0.13 6.99
N PRO A 469 14.68 -0.38 7.55
CA PRO A 469 14.51 -1.80 7.81
C PRO A 469 14.11 -2.58 6.55
N GLU A 470 15.09 -3.04 5.83
CA GLU A 470 14.93 -3.98 4.72
C GLU A 470 15.91 -5.15 4.89
N PRO A 471 15.56 -6.38 4.51
CA PRO A 471 16.47 -7.52 4.59
C PRO A 471 17.86 -7.26 3.99
N THR A 472 17.92 -6.45 2.94
CA THR A 472 19.16 -6.05 2.27
C THR A 472 20.14 -5.30 3.16
N MET A 473 19.68 -4.71 4.27
CA MET A 473 20.54 -3.98 5.23
C MET A 473 21.61 -4.88 5.87
N PHE A 474 21.31 -6.18 5.98
CA PHE A 474 22.20 -7.15 6.58
C PHE A 474 23.24 -7.72 5.58
N GLY A 475 23.10 -7.45 4.29
CA GLY A 475 23.89 -8.10 3.25
C GLY A 475 23.50 -9.57 3.05
N GLU A 476 24.49 -10.41 2.74
CA GLU A 476 24.29 -11.86 2.66
C GLU A 476 24.23 -12.48 4.06
N LEU A 477 23.39 -13.50 4.22
CA LEU A 477 23.11 -14.09 5.52
C LEU A 477 23.82 -15.44 5.70
N PRO A 478 24.23 -15.77 6.96
CA PRO A 478 24.92 -17.01 7.28
C PRO A 478 23.99 -18.25 7.35
N ALA A 479 22.69 -18.08 7.17
CA ALA A 479 21.71 -19.18 7.20
C ALA A 479 20.81 -19.15 5.98
N TYR A 480 20.31 -20.32 5.56
CA TYR A 480 19.35 -20.38 4.46
C TYR A 480 17.87 -20.39 4.94
N GLY A 481 17.59 -20.83 6.15
CA GLY A 481 16.24 -20.93 6.72
C GLY A 481 15.89 -19.76 7.61
N PHE A 482 16.52 -19.64 8.78
CA PHE A 482 16.24 -18.60 9.75
C PHE A 482 17.51 -17.94 10.29
N PHE A 483 17.55 -16.63 10.24
CA PHE A 483 18.52 -15.77 10.92
C PHE A 483 17.82 -15.09 12.10
N VAL A 484 18.25 -15.42 13.33
CA VAL A 484 17.59 -15.00 14.57
C VAL A 484 18.59 -14.33 15.51
N ARG A 485 18.31 -13.13 15.98
CA ARG A 485 19.11 -12.50 17.03
C ARG A 485 18.32 -11.52 17.89
N HIS A 486 18.78 -11.34 19.13
CA HIS A 486 18.14 -10.49 20.14
C HIS A 486 16.66 -10.83 20.32
N VAL A 487 16.40 -12.07 20.74
CA VAL A 487 15.04 -12.59 20.93
C VAL A 487 14.90 -13.25 22.31
N LYS A 488 13.76 -13.04 22.96
CA LYS A 488 13.38 -13.70 24.21
C LYS A 488 12.08 -14.46 24.05
N ARG A 489 12.04 -15.70 24.55
CA ARG A 489 10.88 -16.60 24.47
C ARG A 489 10.43 -16.84 23.02
N LEU A 490 11.31 -17.51 22.26
CA LEU A 490 11.06 -17.98 20.90
C LEU A 490 10.54 -19.42 20.92
N GLN A 491 9.42 -19.67 20.27
CA GLN A 491 8.93 -21.02 20.06
C GLN A 491 8.83 -21.34 18.56
N LEU A 492 9.50 -22.40 18.11
CA LEU A 492 9.34 -22.98 16.78
C LEU A 492 8.72 -24.37 16.94
N ARG A 493 7.52 -24.54 16.38
CA ARG A 493 6.79 -25.82 16.43
C ARG A 493 6.36 -26.25 15.03
N ASP A 494 6.60 -27.52 14.69
CA ASP A 494 6.25 -28.08 13.38
C ASP A 494 6.81 -27.20 12.23
N VAL A 495 8.07 -26.78 12.34
CA VAL A 495 8.76 -25.94 11.35
C VAL A 495 9.70 -26.79 10.51
N GLU A 496 9.52 -26.73 9.19
CA GLU A 496 10.34 -27.45 8.22
C GLU A 496 11.01 -26.45 7.27
N VAL A 497 12.34 -26.56 7.14
CA VAL A 497 13.11 -25.76 6.17
C VAL A 497 13.92 -26.68 5.26
N SER A 498 13.84 -26.39 3.96
CA SER A 498 14.55 -27.17 2.93
C SER A 498 14.98 -26.28 1.78
N TYR A 499 15.77 -26.85 0.88
CA TYR A 499 16.26 -26.15 -0.31
C TYR A 499 16.07 -27.00 -1.57
N ILE A 500 15.97 -26.33 -2.71
CA ILE A 500 15.84 -26.97 -4.03
C ILE A 500 17.21 -27.35 -4.56
N LYS A 501 18.24 -26.50 -4.35
CA LYS A 501 19.62 -26.72 -4.71
C LYS A 501 20.46 -26.73 -3.44
N ASP A 502 21.47 -27.62 -3.37
CA ASP A 502 22.33 -27.74 -2.20
C ASP A 502 22.78 -26.38 -1.65
N ASP A 503 22.66 -26.24 -0.34
CA ASP A 503 23.07 -25.05 0.40
C ASP A 503 24.04 -25.46 1.52
N PHE A 504 25.18 -24.77 1.59
CA PHE A 504 26.26 -25.09 2.53
C PHE A 504 26.23 -24.18 3.77
N ARG A 505 25.14 -23.45 3.98
CA ARG A 505 24.89 -22.67 5.19
C ARG A 505 24.03 -23.50 6.17
N PRO A 506 24.12 -23.27 7.48
CA PRO A 506 23.17 -23.84 8.42
C PRO A 506 21.73 -23.42 8.12
N ALA A 507 20.78 -24.25 8.52
CA ALA A 507 19.36 -23.90 8.42
C ALA A 507 18.97 -22.79 9.40
N PHE A 508 19.55 -22.85 10.61
CA PHE A 508 19.26 -21.89 11.67
C PHE A 508 20.56 -21.28 12.19
N TRP A 509 20.62 -19.95 12.20
CA TRP A 509 21.67 -19.19 12.87
C TRP A 509 21.01 -18.36 13.97
N MET A 510 21.45 -18.53 15.22
CA MET A 510 20.87 -17.86 16.39
C MET A 510 21.98 -17.21 17.23
N ASN A 511 21.78 -15.93 17.58
CA ASN A 511 22.71 -15.18 18.43
C ASN A 511 21.97 -14.29 19.43
N ASP A 512 22.35 -14.35 20.70
CA ASP A 512 21.71 -13.61 21.79
C ASP A 512 20.21 -13.91 21.90
N VAL A 513 19.89 -15.20 22.15
CA VAL A 513 18.51 -15.68 22.24
C VAL A 513 18.31 -16.37 23.60
N VAL A 514 17.25 -15.98 24.32
CA VAL A 514 16.93 -16.48 25.65
C VAL A 514 15.55 -17.15 25.67
N GLY A 515 15.49 -18.41 26.11
CA GLY A 515 14.25 -19.17 26.13
C GLY A 515 13.84 -19.61 24.72
N VAL A 516 14.37 -20.74 24.27
CA VAL A 516 14.11 -21.28 22.93
C VAL A 516 13.49 -22.67 23.05
N ASP A 517 12.27 -22.81 22.56
CA ASP A 517 11.59 -24.11 22.44
C ASP A 517 11.52 -24.54 20.99
N LEU A 518 12.19 -25.64 20.65
CA LEU A 518 12.14 -26.29 19.35
C LEU A 518 11.38 -27.60 19.47
N LEU A 519 10.20 -27.69 18.83
CA LEU A 519 9.33 -28.87 18.84
C LEU A 519 9.06 -29.34 17.40
N HIS A 520 9.43 -30.58 17.07
CA HIS A 520 9.27 -31.16 15.73
C HIS A 520 9.87 -30.29 14.60
N VAL A 521 10.99 -29.61 14.87
CA VAL A 521 11.69 -28.81 13.85
C VAL A 521 12.51 -29.73 12.97
N LYS A 522 12.36 -29.61 11.65
CA LYS A 522 13.07 -30.38 10.65
C LYS A 522 13.83 -29.48 9.70
N ALA A 523 15.08 -29.82 9.43
CA ALA A 523 15.89 -29.04 8.51
C ALA A 523 16.75 -29.93 7.59
N GLN A 524 16.67 -29.68 6.30
CA GLN A 524 17.57 -30.29 5.32
C GLN A 524 18.97 -29.70 5.51
N HIS A 525 20.00 -30.53 5.38
CA HIS A 525 21.39 -30.09 5.42
C HIS A 525 22.25 -30.87 4.42
N ALA A 526 23.28 -30.23 3.90
CA ALA A 526 24.28 -30.90 3.09
C ALA A 526 25.22 -31.72 3.99
N VAL A 527 25.97 -32.64 3.39
CA VAL A 527 26.96 -33.45 4.10
C VAL A 527 28.01 -32.53 4.75
N ASP A 528 28.34 -32.81 5.99
CA ASP A 528 29.31 -32.04 6.81
C ASP A 528 28.94 -30.56 7.04
N VAL A 529 27.69 -30.19 6.85
CA VAL A 529 27.17 -28.87 7.16
C VAL A 529 26.32 -28.91 8.43
N PRO A 530 26.60 -28.09 9.46
CA PRO A 530 25.77 -28.04 10.65
C PRO A 530 24.38 -27.50 10.32
N THR A 531 23.37 -28.04 10.95
CA THR A 531 21.98 -27.56 10.82
C THR A 531 21.73 -26.31 11.64
N PHE A 532 22.35 -26.23 12.82
CA PHE A 532 22.23 -25.11 13.75
C PHE A 532 23.60 -24.52 14.05
N ASP A 533 23.74 -23.19 13.97
CA ASP A 533 24.86 -22.41 14.51
C ASP A 533 24.32 -21.52 15.64
N LEU A 534 24.62 -21.90 16.88
CA LEU A 534 24.11 -21.24 18.10
C LEU A 534 25.21 -20.44 18.76
N ARG A 535 24.93 -19.17 19.10
CA ARG A 535 25.85 -18.26 19.77
C ARG A 535 25.10 -17.50 20.88
N ASN A 536 25.61 -17.49 22.08
CA ASN A 536 24.99 -16.83 23.24
C ASN A 536 23.48 -17.18 23.39
N VAL A 537 23.18 -18.48 23.33
CA VAL A 537 21.81 -18.99 23.52
C VAL A 537 21.66 -19.58 24.91
N SER A 538 20.58 -19.24 25.60
CA SER A 538 20.27 -19.79 26.91
C SER A 538 18.84 -20.31 27.02
N ASP A 539 18.63 -21.26 27.93
CA ASP A 539 17.36 -21.94 28.15
C ASP A 539 16.78 -22.50 26.83
N LEU A 540 17.58 -23.38 26.19
CA LEU A 540 17.19 -24.06 24.95
C LEU A 540 16.63 -25.44 25.26
N SER A 541 15.43 -25.74 24.75
CA SER A 541 14.87 -27.09 24.73
C SER A 541 14.58 -27.57 23.31
N THR A 542 14.85 -28.85 23.03
CA THR A 542 14.53 -29.50 21.76
C THR A 542 13.77 -30.78 22.02
N TYR A 543 12.69 -31.02 21.25
CA TYR A 543 11.88 -32.20 21.34
C TYR A 543 11.47 -32.72 19.97
N GLN A 544 11.81 -33.98 19.66
CA GLN A 544 11.54 -34.65 18.38
C GLN A 544 11.95 -33.81 17.15
N CYS A 545 13.08 -33.16 17.25
CA CYS A 545 13.67 -32.38 16.15
C CYS A 545 14.58 -33.29 15.29
N TRP A 546 14.80 -32.91 14.04
CA TRP A 546 15.76 -33.59 13.19
C TRP A 546 16.67 -32.57 12.48
N PRO A 547 17.97 -32.72 12.54
CA PRO A 547 18.74 -33.85 13.10
C PRO A 547 19.11 -33.72 14.59
N LEU A 548 18.56 -32.78 15.33
CA LEU A 548 18.90 -32.58 16.75
C LEU A 548 18.31 -33.70 17.63
N PRO A 549 19.04 -34.21 18.63
CA PRO A 549 18.46 -35.05 19.67
C PRO A 549 17.59 -34.23 20.64
N ASP A 550 16.73 -34.92 21.38
CA ASP A 550 16.01 -34.31 22.48
C ASP A 550 17.02 -33.89 23.56
N MET A 551 17.05 -32.62 23.93
CA MET A 551 17.98 -32.08 24.91
C MET A 551 17.46 -30.80 25.55
N ARG A 552 18.07 -30.47 26.70
CA ARG A 552 17.93 -29.18 27.34
C ARG A 552 19.30 -28.62 27.66
N LEU A 553 19.52 -27.37 27.31
CA LEU A 553 20.79 -26.66 27.53
C LEU A 553 20.52 -25.34 28.24
N ASP A 554 21.09 -25.17 29.45
CA ASP A 554 20.92 -23.94 30.20
C ASP A 554 21.64 -22.76 29.55
N ARG A 555 22.83 -23.01 28.95
CA ARG A 555 23.62 -21.99 28.27
C ARG A 555 24.52 -22.58 27.19
N VAL A 556 24.57 -21.91 26.08
CA VAL A 556 25.46 -22.19 24.93
C VAL A 556 26.18 -20.93 24.54
N GLU A 557 27.49 -20.85 24.70
CA GLU A 557 28.29 -19.72 24.23
C GLU A 557 28.52 -19.77 22.71
N ALA A 558 28.93 -20.92 22.21
CA ALA A 558 29.07 -21.23 20.80
C ALA A 558 28.98 -22.74 20.55
N LYS A 559 28.05 -23.18 19.72
CA LYS A 559 27.89 -24.59 19.37
C LYS A 559 27.25 -24.77 18.00
N LYS A 560 27.77 -25.73 17.25
CA LYS A 560 27.22 -26.17 15.96
C LYS A 560 26.74 -27.60 16.07
N PHE A 561 25.58 -27.88 15.53
CA PHE A 561 24.97 -29.21 15.51
C PHE A 561 24.70 -29.67 14.08
#